data_905225fac8748a945d8e46d6fbe16cbc
#
_entry.id   905225fac8748a945d8e46d6fbe16cbc
#
_cell.length_a   1.000
_cell.length_b   1.000
_cell.length_c   1.000
_cell.angle_alpha   90.00
_cell.angle_beta   90.00
_cell.angle_gamma   90.00
#
_symmetry.space_group_name_H-M   'P 1'
#
loop_
_entity.id
_entity.type
_entity.pdbx_description
1 polymer ?
#
loop_
_entity_poly.entity_id
_entity_poly.type
_entity_poly.pdbx_seq_one_letter_code
_entity_poly.pdbx_strand_id
1 'polypeptide(L)'
;MRNAIVLLSGGVDSTTALAVARSKGFNVSALSFAYGQRHKSELIAARAIARDAGVRDHVVIEIDLRAFGRSALTDEIDVPKDRSVEEMNAAIPVTYVPARNTIFLSYALALAEVREANDIFIGVNALDYSGYPDCRPEYIAAFQEMARRATARSTSGEHTVSIHAPLIHKTKAEIIRIGSDLGVDFSHTISCYQASEAGLACGHCDACILRRQGFEQNGLPDPTRYVESEMVGS
;
A
#
# COMPACT_ATOMS: atom_id res chain seq x y z
N MET A 1 -21.25 14.29 2.83
CA MET A 1 -19.87 13.76 2.95
C MET A 1 -19.27 13.70 1.55
N ARG A 2 -17.98 13.98 1.39
CA ARG A 2 -17.29 13.83 0.11
C ARG A 2 -16.92 12.35 -0.09
N ASN A 3 -17.13 11.81 -1.29
CA ASN A 3 -16.72 10.46 -1.62
C ASN A 3 -15.23 10.42 -1.97
N ALA A 4 -14.55 9.34 -1.54
CA ALA A 4 -13.16 9.08 -1.89
C ALA A 4 -12.92 7.60 -2.22
N ILE A 5 -12.00 7.33 -3.13
CA ILE A 5 -11.46 5.99 -3.36
C ILE A 5 -10.15 5.86 -2.57
N VAL A 6 -9.98 4.75 -1.85
CA VAL A 6 -8.72 4.44 -1.16
C VAL A 6 -8.15 3.14 -1.72
N LEU A 7 -6.92 3.19 -2.24
CA LEU A 7 -6.17 2.00 -2.62
C LEU A 7 -5.74 1.26 -1.35
N LEU A 8 -6.30 0.08 -1.10
CA LEU A 8 -6.12 -0.71 0.11
C LEU A 8 -5.45 -2.05 -0.20
N SER A 9 -4.19 -2.21 0.17
CA SER A 9 -3.43 -3.46 -0.03
C SER A 9 -3.49 -4.40 1.19
N GLY A 10 -3.85 -3.89 2.37
CA GLY A 10 -3.78 -4.63 3.64
C GLY A 10 -2.45 -4.47 4.38
N GLY A 11 -1.49 -3.70 3.85
CA GLY A 11 -0.26 -3.32 4.53
C GLY A 11 -0.41 -2.07 5.41
N VAL A 12 0.61 -1.79 6.23
CA VAL A 12 0.65 -0.65 7.16
C VAL A 12 0.30 0.67 6.47
N ASP A 13 0.94 0.96 5.35
CA ASP A 13 0.85 2.27 4.69
C ASP A 13 -0.56 2.51 4.12
N SER A 14 -1.12 1.54 3.41
CA SER A 14 -2.47 1.65 2.83
C SER A 14 -3.56 1.73 3.91
N THR A 15 -3.38 1.02 5.02
CA THR A 15 -4.29 1.05 6.17
C THR A 15 -4.24 2.42 6.87
N THR A 16 -3.04 2.97 7.05
CA THR A 16 -2.88 4.31 7.60
C THR A 16 -3.46 5.37 6.67
N ALA A 17 -3.28 5.24 5.35
CA ALA A 17 -3.90 6.15 4.37
C ALA A 17 -5.44 6.09 4.42
N LEU A 18 -6.03 4.91 4.62
CA LEU A 18 -7.47 4.74 4.85
C LEU A 18 -7.92 5.47 6.11
N ALA A 19 -7.19 5.31 7.22
CA ALA A 19 -7.50 6.01 8.47
C ALA A 19 -7.43 7.53 8.32
N VAL A 20 -6.43 8.05 7.60
CA VAL A 20 -6.30 9.48 7.27
C VAL A 20 -7.48 9.97 6.42
N ALA A 21 -7.91 9.22 5.40
CA ALA A 21 -9.06 9.61 4.60
C ALA A 21 -10.33 9.72 5.46
N ARG A 22 -10.57 8.74 6.33
CA ARG A 22 -11.72 8.72 7.24
C ARG A 22 -11.68 9.83 8.27
N SER A 23 -10.52 10.12 8.87
CA SER A 23 -10.37 11.20 9.84
C SER A 23 -10.67 12.59 9.24
N LYS A 24 -10.51 12.73 7.91
CA LYS A 24 -10.89 13.93 7.15
C LYS A 24 -12.38 13.97 6.76
N GLY A 25 -13.18 13.01 7.21
CA GLY A 25 -14.64 12.97 7.00
C GLY A 25 -15.07 12.48 5.61
N PHE A 26 -14.20 11.74 4.89
CA PHE A 26 -14.58 11.14 3.62
C PHE A 26 -15.47 9.88 3.81
N ASN A 27 -16.44 9.72 2.92
CA ASN A 27 -17.12 8.46 2.68
C ASN A 27 -16.26 7.63 1.72
N VAL A 28 -15.70 6.53 2.20
CA VAL A 28 -14.65 5.79 1.50
C VAL A 28 -15.21 4.56 0.80
N SER A 29 -14.86 4.40 -0.48
CA SER A 29 -14.87 3.12 -1.19
C SER A 29 -13.43 2.60 -1.26
N ALA A 30 -13.19 1.37 -0.80
CA ALA A 30 -11.88 0.75 -0.87
C ALA A 30 -11.69 0.00 -2.19
N LEU A 31 -10.47 0.05 -2.74
CA LEU A 31 -10.09 -0.67 -3.94
C LEU A 31 -8.84 -1.51 -3.66
N SER A 32 -8.94 -2.81 -3.87
CA SER A 32 -7.85 -3.78 -3.73
C SER A 32 -7.63 -4.55 -5.03
N PHE A 33 -6.44 -5.12 -5.17
CA PHE A 33 -6.05 -5.87 -6.37
C PHE A 33 -5.55 -7.27 -6.03
N ALA A 34 -6.08 -8.27 -6.74
CA ALA A 34 -5.47 -9.57 -6.90
C ALA A 34 -4.67 -9.53 -8.19
N TYR A 35 -3.34 -9.29 -8.11
CA TYR A 35 -2.50 -9.02 -9.28
C TYR A 35 -1.49 -10.15 -9.58
N GLY A 36 -1.73 -11.33 -9.03
CA GLY A 36 -0.81 -12.47 -9.13
C GLY A 36 0.32 -12.43 -8.10
N GLN A 37 0.16 -11.64 -7.02
CA GLN A 37 1.09 -11.64 -5.89
C GLN A 37 1.18 -13.03 -5.25
N ARG A 38 2.34 -13.33 -4.66
CA ARG A 38 2.67 -14.65 -4.11
C ARG A 38 1.69 -15.15 -3.06
N HIS A 39 1.02 -14.25 -2.33
CA HIS A 39 0.14 -14.62 -1.21
C HIS A 39 -1.22 -13.94 -1.27
N LYS A 40 -2.26 -14.71 -0.97
CA LYS A 40 -3.62 -14.20 -0.79
C LYS A 40 -3.82 -13.48 0.55
N SER A 41 -2.85 -13.58 1.46
CA SER A 41 -2.91 -13.04 2.83
C SER A 41 -3.11 -11.52 2.84
N GLU A 42 -2.51 -10.77 1.92
CA GLU A 42 -2.74 -9.32 1.78
C GLU A 42 -4.20 -8.98 1.49
N LEU A 43 -4.87 -9.73 0.61
CA LEU A 43 -6.28 -9.50 0.29
C LEU A 43 -7.21 -9.88 1.46
N ILE A 44 -6.86 -10.93 2.20
CA ILE A 44 -7.57 -11.31 3.43
C ILE A 44 -7.46 -10.18 4.45
N ALA A 45 -6.25 -9.65 4.64
CA ALA A 45 -5.98 -8.50 5.51
C ALA A 45 -6.78 -7.27 5.05
N ALA A 46 -6.73 -6.91 3.77
CA ALA A 46 -7.46 -5.77 3.21
C ALA A 46 -8.99 -5.88 3.46
N ARG A 47 -9.56 -7.06 3.31
CA ARG A 47 -10.99 -7.30 3.59
C ARG A 47 -11.32 -7.15 5.07
N ALA A 48 -10.49 -7.68 5.97
CA ALA A 48 -10.66 -7.54 7.40
C ALA A 48 -10.58 -6.05 7.81
N ILE A 49 -9.55 -5.35 7.36
CA ILE A 49 -9.34 -3.93 7.62
C ILE A 49 -10.52 -3.09 7.11
N ALA A 50 -10.99 -3.31 5.88
CA ALA A 50 -12.12 -2.58 5.32
C ALA A 50 -13.39 -2.77 6.16
N ARG A 51 -13.67 -4.02 6.56
CA ARG A 51 -14.83 -4.36 7.42
C ARG A 51 -14.72 -3.66 8.77
N ASP A 52 -13.57 -3.79 9.45
CA ASP A 52 -13.37 -3.27 10.80
C ASP A 52 -13.34 -1.72 10.81
N ALA A 53 -12.86 -1.13 9.71
CA ALA A 53 -13.00 0.30 9.44
C ALA A 53 -14.43 0.73 9.05
N GLY A 54 -15.40 -0.17 8.94
CA GLY A 54 -16.78 0.17 8.54
C GLY A 54 -16.92 0.64 7.08
N VAL A 55 -15.97 0.28 6.20
CA VAL A 55 -16.04 0.53 4.76
C VAL A 55 -17.02 -0.47 4.14
N ARG A 56 -18.14 0.03 3.63
CA ARG A 56 -19.23 -0.81 3.08
C ARG A 56 -19.02 -1.17 1.61
N ASP A 57 -18.33 -0.33 0.86
CA ASP A 57 -18.02 -0.52 -0.56
C ASP A 57 -16.54 -0.88 -0.71
N HIS A 58 -16.24 -2.17 -0.85
CA HIS A 58 -14.90 -2.68 -1.06
C HIS A 58 -14.85 -3.49 -2.35
N VAL A 59 -14.24 -2.92 -3.37
CA VAL A 59 -14.07 -3.52 -4.70
C VAL A 59 -12.73 -4.25 -4.75
N VAL A 60 -12.72 -5.48 -5.23
CA VAL A 60 -11.50 -6.24 -5.51
C VAL A 60 -11.43 -6.52 -7.01
N ILE A 61 -10.36 -6.07 -7.66
CA ILE A 61 -10.12 -6.27 -9.09
C ILE A 61 -9.07 -7.37 -9.26
N GLU A 62 -9.36 -8.32 -10.13
CA GLU A 62 -8.41 -9.37 -10.53
C GLU A 62 -7.73 -8.97 -11.83
N ILE A 63 -6.39 -8.90 -11.80
CA ILE A 63 -5.52 -8.67 -12.95
C ILE A 63 -4.32 -9.63 -12.85
N ASP A 64 -3.63 -9.91 -13.93
CA ASP A 64 -2.45 -10.77 -13.88
C ASP A 64 -1.20 -10.01 -14.34
N LEU A 65 -0.45 -9.47 -13.37
CA LEU A 65 0.83 -8.79 -13.64
C LEU A 65 2.00 -9.75 -13.78
N ARG A 66 1.82 -11.07 -13.54
CA ARG A 66 2.84 -12.08 -13.76
C ARG A 66 3.21 -12.19 -15.25
N ALA A 67 2.27 -11.85 -16.12
CA ALA A 67 2.50 -11.80 -17.56
C ALA A 67 3.65 -10.86 -17.98
N PHE A 68 3.98 -9.85 -17.14
CA PHE A 68 5.09 -8.91 -17.39
C PHE A 68 6.43 -9.41 -16.85
N GLY A 69 6.42 -10.25 -15.80
CA GLY A 69 7.61 -10.81 -15.15
C GLY A 69 8.52 -9.77 -14.49
N ARG A 70 9.77 -10.16 -14.26
CA ARG A 70 10.90 -9.32 -13.81
C ARG A 70 10.74 -8.69 -12.42
N SER A 71 9.83 -9.17 -11.55
CA SER A 71 9.71 -8.75 -10.15
C SER A 71 9.65 -9.95 -9.22
N ALA A 72 10.38 -9.88 -8.10
CA ALA A 72 10.33 -10.90 -7.06
C ALA A 72 8.93 -11.04 -6.42
N LEU A 73 8.00 -10.15 -6.68
CA LEU A 73 6.61 -10.24 -6.19
C LEU A 73 5.68 -10.98 -7.16
N THR A 74 6.05 -11.09 -8.43
CA THR A 74 5.20 -11.65 -9.49
C THR A 74 5.90 -12.71 -10.33
N ASP A 75 7.15 -13.04 -10.05
CA ASP A 75 7.96 -13.99 -10.80
C ASP A 75 8.75 -14.92 -9.84
N GLU A 76 9.39 -15.96 -10.34
CA GLU A 76 10.24 -16.90 -9.58
C GLU A 76 11.64 -16.31 -9.28
N ILE A 77 11.67 -15.10 -8.74
CA ILE A 77 12.88 -14.41 -8.32
C ILE A 77 12.89 -14.33 -6.79
N ASP A 78 13.99 -14.69 -6.14
CA ASP A 78 14.08 -14.66 -4.70
C ASP A 78 13.90 -13.25 -4.14
N VAL A 79 13.11 -13.14 -3.06
CA VAL A 79 12.97 -11.90 -2.31
C VAL A 79 14.25 -11.70 -1.47
N PRO A 80 14.98 -10.60 -1.62
CA PRO A 80 16.15 -10.31 -0.82
C PRO A 80 15.82 -10.26 0.67
N LYS A 81 16.75 -10.72 1.50
CA LYS A 81 16.62 -10.81 2.95
C LYS A 81 17.79 -10.13 3.64
N ASP A 82 17.55 -9.66 4.86
CA ASP A 82 18.56 -9.15 5.80
C ASP A 82 19.46 -8.04 5.22
N ARG A 83 18.89 -7.21 4.33
CA ARG A 83 19.61 -6.07 3.74
C ARG A 83 19.72 -4.90 4.72
N SER A 84 20.80 -4.16 4.64
CA SER A 84 20.93 -2.86 5.31
C SER A 84 20.08 -1.78 4.61
N VAL A 85 19.82 -0.68 5.28
CA VAL A 85 19.05 0.45 4.70
C VAL A 85 19.79 1.03 3.49
N GLU A 86 21.12 1.07 3.52
CA GLU A 86 21.98 1.53 2.42
C GLU A 86 21.79 0.63 1.18
N GLU A 87 21.80 -0.69 1.38
CA GLU A 87 21.58 -1.65 0.30
C GLU A 87 20.17 -1.57 -0.28
N MET A 88 19.14 -1.30 0.56
CA MET A 88 17.77 -1.11 0.08
C MET A 88 17.63 0.10 -0.83
N ASN A 89 18.43 1.15 -0.60
CA ASN A 89 18.36 2.42 -1.32
C ASN A 89 19.35 2.53 -2.50
N ALA A 90 20.23 1.55 -2.70
CA ALA A 90 21.31 1.62 -3.69
C ALA A 90 20.81 1.56 -5.16
N ALA A 91 19.67 0.92 -5.42
CA ALA A 91 19.12 0.73 -6.77
C ALA A 91 17.60 0.49 -6.73
N ILE A 92 16.98 0.42 -7.93
CA ILE A 92 15.58 -0.05 -8.03
C ILE A 92 15.53 -1.52 -7.55
N PRO A 93 14.76 -1.81 -6.48
CA PRO A 93 14.72 -3.16 -5.93
C PRO A 93 14.08 -4.16 -6.88
N VAL A 94 14.51 -5.43 -6.81
CA VAL A 94 13.91 -6.54 -7.58
C VAL A 94 12.43 -6.81 -7.20
N THR A 95 11.97 -6.25 -6.08
CA THR A 95 10.57 -6.28 -5.64
C THR A 95 9.70 -5.21 -6.32
N TYR A 96 10.29 -4.33 -7.13
CA TYR A 96 9.53 -3.38 -7.94
C TYR A 96 8.74 -4.12 -9.01
N VAL A 97 7.42 -3.99 -8.98
CA VAL A 97 6.54 -4.46 -10.06
C VAL A 97 6.37 -3.31 -11.05
N PRO A 98 6.80 -3.46 -12.31
CA PRO A 98 6.82 -2.38 -13.30
C PRO A 98 5.47 -1.68 -13.43
N ALA A 99 5.46 -0.36 -13.24
CA ALA A 99 4.31 0.53 -13.36
C ALA A 99 3.07 0.12 -12.54
N ARG A 100 3.23 -0.67 -11.47
CA ARG A 100 2.11 -1.18 -10.68
C ARG A 100 1.19 -0.07 -10.17
N ASN A 101 1.75 1.00 -9.61
CA ASN A 101 0.94 2.11 -9.09
C ASN A 101 0.25 2.88 -10.21
N THR A 102 0.84 2.94 -11.42
CA THR A 102 0.18 3.53 -12.60
C THR A 102 -1.08 2.74 -12.97
N ILE A 103 -0.98 1.41 -13.02
CA ILE A 103 -2.11 0.52 -13.30
C ILE A 103 -3.19 0.70 -12.23
N PHE A 104 -2.82 0.63 -10.97
CA PHE A 104 -3.76 0.72 -9.84
C PHE A 104 -4.45 2.09 -9.77
N LEU A 105 -3.72 3.17 -9.97
CA LEU A 105 -4.30 4.52 -10.03
C LEU A 105 -5.22 4.70 -11.23
N SER A 106 -4.95 4.06 -12.37
CA SER A 106 -5.84 4.10 -13.54
C SER A 106 -7.19 3.43 -13.26
N TYR A 107 -7.18 2.28 -12.58
CA TYR A 107 -8.40 1.65 -12.10
C TYR A 107 -9.12 2.47 -11.03
N ALA A 108 -8.36 3.08 -10.11
CA ALA A 108 -8.94 3.96 -9.09
C ALA A 108 -9.61 5.19 -9.72
N LEU A 109 -9.02 5.74 -10.78
CA LEU A 109 -9.58 6.86 -11.53
C LEU A 109 -10.92 6.48 -12.19
N ALA A 110 -10.99 5.31 -12.84
CA ALA A 110 -12.23 4.80 -13.42
C ALA A 110 -13.31 4.54 -12.36
N LEU A 111 -12.92 3.94 -11.22
CA LEU A 111 -13.86 3.69 -10.12
C LEU A 111 -14.33 5.01 -9.50
N ALA A 112 -13.45 6.00 -9.37
CA ALA A 112 -13.77 7.32 -8.85
C ALA A 112 -14.86 8.01 -9.69
N GLU A 113 -14.78 7.90 -11.02
CA GLU A 113 -15.81 8.43 -11.92
C GLU A 113 -17.17 7.77 -11.68
N VAL A 114 -17.21 6.43 -11.57
CA VAL A 114 -18.45 5.65 -11.35
C VAL A 114 -19.05 5.90 -9.96
N ARG A 115 -18.20 6.15 -8.95
CA ARG A 115 -18.62 6.41 -7.56
C ARG A 115 -18.84 7.89 -7.26
N GLU A 116 -18.75 8.74 -8.26
CA GLU A 116 -18.83 10.19 -8.10
C GLU A 116 -17.86 10.72 -7.01
N ALA A 117 -16.68 10.09 -6.93
CA ALA A 117 -15.60 10.49 -6.03
C ALA A 117 -14.64 11.43 -6.74
N ASN A 118 -14.26 12.51 -6.08
CA ASN A 118 -13.27 13.46 -6.60
C ASN A 118 -11.88 13.28 -5.95
N ASP A 119 -11.80 12.41 -4.96
CA ASP A 119 -10.61 12.23 -4.14
C ASP A 119 -10.15 10.76 -4.20
N ILE A 120 -8.86 10.54 -4.50
CA ILE A 120 -8.23 9.20 -4.51
C ILE A 120 -7.08 9.23 -3.53
N PHE A 121 -7.03 8.28 -2.59
CA PHE A 121 -5.95 8.13 -1.63
C PHE A 121 -5.08 6.93 -1.96
N ILE A 122 -3.76 7.14 -1.91
CA ILE A 122 -2.75 6.10 -2.09
C ILE A 122 -1.71 6.16 -0.97
N GLY A 123 -1.36 4.99 -0.41
CA GLY A 123 -0.40 4.85 0.67
C GLY A 123 1.06 4.72 0.19
N VAL A 124 1.46 5.49 -0.82
CA VAL A 124 2.86 5.51 -1.27
C VAL A 124 3.75 6.29 -0.33
N ASN A 125 5.00 5.83 -0.22
CA ASN A 125 6.04 6.43 0.59
C ASN A 125 7.33 6.52 -0.24
N ALA A 126 7.91 7.70 -0.35
CA ALA A 126 9.11 7.94 -1.12
C ALA A 126 10.41 7.76 -0.31
N LEU A 127 10.33 7.71 1.03
CA LEU A 127 11.50 7.57 1.90
C LEU A 127 11.91 6.10 2.07
N ASP A 128 10.95 5.23 2.38
CA ASP A 128 11.22 3.80 2.58
C ASP A 128 11.42 3.04 1.26
N TYR A 129 10.82 3.56 0.18
CA TYR A 129 10.83 2.96 -1.15
C TYR A 129 11.36 3.94 -2.21
N SER A 130 12.45 4.63 -1.89
CA SER A 130 13.06 5.64 -2.77
C SER A 130 13.45 5.09 -4.15
N GLY A 131 13.68 3.77 -4.25
CA GLY A 131 13.94 3.06 -5.50
C GLY A 131 12.74 2.87 -6.41
N TYR A 132 11.50 3.07 -5.94
CA TYR A 132 10.30 2.86 -6.77
C TYR A 132 9.92 4.13 -7.52
N PRO A 133 10.06 4.18 -8.87
CA PRO A 133 9.79 5.39 -9.64
C PRO A 133 8.36 5.90 -9.48
N ASP A 134 7.39 4.99 -9.34
CA ASP A 134 5.96 5.25 -9.22
C ASP A 134 5.47 5.49 -7.77
N CYS A 135 6.42 5.74 -6.84
CA CYS A 135 6.14 6.22 -5.49
C CYS A 135 6.63 7.66 -5.25
N ARG A 136 7.25 8.29 -6.23
CA ARG A 136 7.88 9.61 -6.10
C ARG A 136 6.87 10.75 -6.19
N PRO A 137 7.12 11.90 -5.51
CA PRO A 137 6.22 13.06 -5.55
C PRO A 137 5.96 13.58 -6.97
N GLU A 138 7.01 13.64 -7.81
CA GLU A 138 6.91 14.09 -9.20
C GLU A 138 6.04 13.16 -10.06
N TYR A 139 6.07 11.84 -9.79
CA TYR A 139 5.18 10.89 -10.45
C TYR A 139 3.71 11.14 -10.05
N ILE A 140 3.43 11.31 -8.76
CA ILE A 140 2.08 11.59 -8.27
C ILE A 140 1.55 12.90 -8.86
N ALA A 141 2.38 13.95 -8.95
CA ALA A 141 2.00 15.21 -9.57
C ALA A 141 1.69 15.06 -11.06
N ALA A 142 2.49 14.30 -11.81
CA ALA A 142 2.26 14.02 -13.22
C ALA A 142 0.98 13.21 -13.44
N PHE A 143 0.73 12.19 -12.61
CA PHE A 143 -0.51 11.41 -12.67
C PHE A 143 -1.74 12.29 -12.36
N GLN A 144 -1.64 13.17 -11.39
CA GLN A 144 -2.68 14.15 -11.06
C GLN A 144 -3.04 15.02 -12.26
N GLU A 145 -2.05 15.51 -13.00
CA GLU A 145 -2.28 16.33 -14.21
C GLU A 145 -2.92 15.51 -15.34
N MET A 146 -2.53 14.27 -15.52
CA MET A 146 -3.17 13.35 -16.46
C MET A 146 -4.63 13.10 -16.07
N ALA A 147 -4.88 12.78 -14.80
CA ALA A 147 -6.22 12.48 -14.28
C ALA A 147 -7.22 13.62 -14.51
N ARG A 148 -6.78 14.87 -14.42
CA ARG A 148 -7.58 16.07 -14.69
C ARG A 148 -8.08 16.18 -16.13
N ARG A 149 -7.50 15.40 -17.06
CA ARG A 149 -7.82 15.42 -18.50
C ARG A 149 -8.41 14.11 -19.01
N ALA A 150 -8.41 13.06 -18.17
CA ALA A 150 -8.67 11.70 -18.63
C ALA A 150 -10.12 11.24 -18.45
N THR A 151 -10.95 11.96 -17.69
CA THR A 151 -12.32 11.54 -17.39
C THR A 151 -13.37 12.54 -17.88
N ALA A 152 -14.57 12.06 -18.15
CA ALA A 152 -15.67 12.92 -18.59
C ALA A 152 -16.01 13.99 -17.53
N ARG A 153 -16.01 13.60 -16.25
CA ARG A 153 -16.29 14.53 -15.14
C ARG A 153 -15.21 15.62 -15.00
N SER A 154 -13.96 15.27 -15.23
CA SER A 154 -12.86 16.26 -15.17
C SER A 154 -12.89 17.22 -16.35
N THR A 155 -13.32 16.77 -17.52
CA THR A 155 -13.36 17.61 -18.75
C THR A 155 -14.59 18.49 -18.84
N SER A 156 -15.69 18.15 -18.17
CA SER A 156 -16.89 19.01 -18.09
C SER A 156 -16.68 20.29 -17.26
N GLY A 157 -15.57 20.37 -16.51
CA GLY A 157 -15.27 21.50 -15.62
C GLY A 157 -16.06 21.49 -14.30
N GLU A 158 -16.93 20.51 -14.08
CA GLU A 158 -17.75 20.41 -12.86
C GLU A 158 -16.97 19.91 -11.67
N HIS A 159 -15.95 19.05 -11.91
CA HIS A 159 -15.20 18.40 -10.84
C HIS A 159 -13.72 18.19 -11.23
N THR A 160 -12.85 18.29 -10.22
CA THR A 160 -11.42 18.02 -10.39
C THR A 160 -11.03 16.83 -9.52
N VAL A 161 -10.47 15.79 -10.14
CA VAL A 161 -9.92 14.65 -9.38
C VAL A 161 -8.66 15.10 -8.64
N SER A 162 -8.53 14.70 -7.38
CA SER A 162 -7.38 14.96 -6.52
C SER A 162 -6.75 13.65 -6.04
N ILE A 163 -5.45 13.49 -6.27
CA ILE A 163 -4.68 12.34 -5.78
C ILE A 163 -4.01 12.73 -4.46
N HIS A 164 -4.34 12.04 -3.40
CA HIS A 164 -3.79 12.25 -2.07
C HIS A 164 -2.78 11.16 -1.73
N ALA A 165 -1.55 11.54 -1.48
CA ALA A 165 -0.48 10.68 -0.99
C ALA A 165 -0.02 11.18 0.40
N PRO A 166 -0.83 10.98 1.46
CA PRO A 166 -0.60 11.63 2.77
C PRO A 166 0.68 11.18 3.46
N LEU A 167 1.27 10.07 3.02
CA LEU A 167 2.43 9.45 3.63
C LEU A 167 3.73 9.63 2.82
N ILE A 168 3.68 10.37 1.73
CA ILE A 168 4.75 10.39 0.72
C ILE A 168 6.11 10.85 1.26
N HIS A 169 6.12 11.73 2.25
CA HIS A 169 7.33 12.25 2.92
C HIS A 169 7.45 11.77 4.38
N LYS A 170 6.86 10.60 4.69
CA LYS A 170 6.85 10.06 6.05
C LYS A 170 7.77 8.85 6.17
N THR A 171 8.53 8.78 7.27
CA THR A 171 9.25 7.56 7.65
C THR A 171 8.28 6.48 8.12
N LYS A 172 8.71 5.22 8.14
CA LYS A 172 7.87 4.12 8.65
C LYS A 172 7.42 4.36 10.09
N ALA A 173 8.29 4.93 10.92
CA ALA A 173 7.95 5.31 12.29
C ALA A 173 6.84 6.37 12.35
N GLU A 174 6.93 7.43 11.53
CA GLU A 174 5.87 8.45 11.45
C GLU A 174 4.56 7.86 10.94
N ILE A 175 4.59 6.96 9.97
CA ILE A 175 3.38 6.29 9.42
C ILE A 175 2.71 5.46 10.50
N ILE A 176 3.47 4.67 11.25
CA ILE A 176 2.95 3.87 12.37
C ILE A 176 2.37 4.77 13.45
N ARG A 177 3.05 5.87 13.79
CA ARG A 177 2.56 6.84 14.75
C ARG A 177 1.22 7.43 14.32
N ILE A 178 1.13 7.93 13.07
CA ILE A 178 -0.10 8.48 12.51
C ILE A 178 -1.24 7.45 12.59
N GLY A 179 -0.97 6.22 12.19
CA GLY A 179 -1.98 5.16 12.24
C GLY A 179 -2.41 4.85 13.68
N SER A 180 -1.47 4.76 14.62
CA SER A 180 -1.76 4.54 16.06
C SER A 180 -2.61 5.66 16.63
N ASP A 181 -2.26 6.92 16.37
CA ASP A 181 -3.01 8.09 16.81
C ASP A 181 -4.43 8.14 16.23
N LEU A 182 -4.65 7.54 15.07
CA LEU A 182 -5.96 7.39 14.41
C LEU A 182 -6.69 6.08 14.78
N GLY A 183 -6.15 5.28 15.70
CA GLY A 183 -6.77 4.07 16.20
C GLY A 183 -6.69 2.87 15.25
N VAL A 184 -5.68 2.83 14.37
CA VAL A 184 -5.45 1.66 13.49
C VAL A 184 -4.99 0.47 14.32
N ASP A 185 -5.69 -0.66 14.19
CA ASP A 185 -5.22 -1.95 14.67
C ASP A 185 -4.28 -2.58 13.63
N PHE A 186 -2.99 -2.48 13.89
CA PHE A 186 -1.97 -3.04 13.01
C PHE A 186 -1.83 -4.57 13.08
N SER A 187 -2.52 -5.26 13.99
CA SER A 187 -2.50 -6.73 14.08
C SER A 187 -3.11 -7.39 12.84
N HIS A 188 -4.01 -6.69 12.16
CA HIS A 188 -4.65 -7.13 10.92
C HIS A 188 -3.82 -6.86 9.66
N THR A 189 -2.72 -6.08 9.77
CA THR A 189 -1.93 -5.67 8.61
C THR A 189 -0.84 -6.68 8.26
N ILE A 190 -0.63 -6.91 6.97
CA ILE A 190 0.44 -7.76 6.44
C ILE A 190 1.29 -6.93 5.48
N SER A 191 2.58 -6.77 5.82
CA SER A 191 3.55 -6.04 5.01
C SER A 191 4.59 -6.96 4.35
N CYS A 192 4.67 -8.22 4.79
CA CYS A 192 5.68 -9.18 4.36
C CYS A 192 5.54 -9.53 2.87
N TYR A 193 6.64 -9.45 2.11
CA TYR A 193 6.68 -9.85 0.70
C TYR A 193 6.61 -11.36 0.49
N GLN A 194 6.88 -12.14 1.53
CA GLN A 194 6.96 -13.60 1.50
C GLN A 194 6.30 -14.20 2.76
N ALA A 195 5.06 -13.78 3.04
CA ALA A 195 4.29 -14.34 4.13
C ALA A 195 3.98 -15.83 3.86
N SER A 196 3.86 -16.64 4.91
CA SER A 196 3.43 -18.03 4.78
C SER A 196 1.94 -18.11 4.38
N GLU A 197 1.47 -19.30 4.01
CA GLU A 197 0.04 -19.53 3.74
C GLU A 197 -0.83 -19.24 4.95
N ALA A 198 -0.30 -19.43 6.17
CA ALA A 198 -0.96 -19.07 7.42
C ALA A 198 -0.90 -17.56 7.76
N GLY A 199 -0.31 -16.72 6.87
CA GLY A 199 -0.18 -15.28 7.05
C GLY A 199 0.90 -14.86 8.03
N LEU A 200 1.87 -15.76 8.37
CA LEU A 200 3.01 -15.41 9.21
C LEU A 200 4.06 -14.66 8.38
N ALA A 201 4.58 -13.57 8.90
CA ALA A 201 5.62 -12.77 8.25
C ALA A 201 6.99 -13.46 8.34
N CYS A 202 7.82 -13.36 7.29
CA CYS A 202 9.13 -14.00 7.27
C CYS A 202 10.15 -13.37 8.26
N GLY A 203 9.97 -12.12 8.61
CA GLY A 203 10.88 -11.38 9.52
C GLY A 203 12.13 -10.80 8.85
N HIS A 204 12.47 -11.17 7.63
CA HIS A 204 13.78 -10.94 7.00
C HIS A 204 13.74 -10.07 5.73
N CYS A 205 12.60 -9.95 5.06
CA CYS A 205 12.50 -9.07 3.89
C CYS A 205 12.48 -7.59 4.31
N ASP A 206 12.81 -6.68 3.38
CA ASP A 206 12.87 -5.24 3.63
C ASP A 206 11.61 -4.71 4.32
N ALA A 207 10.43 -5.12 3.85
CA ALA A 207 9.17 -4.68 4.45
C ALA A 207 9.02 -5.12 5.92
N CYS A 208 9.52 -6.31 6.30
CA CYS A 208 9.54 -6.77 7.70
C CYS A 208 10.55 -5.98 8.54
N ILE A 209 11.75 -5.72 7.99
CA ILE A 209 12.81 -4.97 8.68
C ILE A 209 12.33 -3.54 8.96
N LEU A 210 11.87 -2.83 7.93
CA LEU A 210 11.36 -1.45 8.04
C LEU A 210 10.17 -1.37 9.01
N ARG A 211 9.26 -2.35 8.96
CA ARG A 211 8.12 -2.42 9.88
C ARG A 211 8.57 -2.53 11.33
N ARG A 212 9.43 -3.51 11.66
CA ARG A 212 9.93 -3.69 13.04
C ARG A 212 10.65 -2.45 13.55
N GLN A 213 11.56 -1.88 12.74
CA GLN A 213 12.24 -0.64 13.09
C GLN A 213 11.26 0.51 13.35
N GLY A 214 10.22 0.62 12.54
CA GLY A 214 9.20 1.66 12.72
C GLY A 214 8.41 1.52 14.02
N PHE A 215 8.06 0.30 14.44
CA PHE A 215 7.43 0.05 15.74
C PHE A 215 8.40 0.32 16.90
N GLU A 216 9.63 -0.17 16.82
CA GLU A 216 10.67 0.02 17.82
C GLU A 216 10.97 1.51 18.06
N GLN A 217 11.12 2.31 17.02
CA GLN A 217 11.34 3.76 17.10
C GLN A 217 10.20 4.51 17.79
N ASN A 218 8.99 3.95 17.79
CA ASN A 218 7.85 4.48 18.52
C ASN A 218 7.72 3.92 19.95
N GLY A 219 8.57 2.98 20.36
CA GLY A 219 8.43 2.28 21.63
C GLY A 219 7.16 1.40 21.70
N LEU A 220 6.64 0.97 20.55
CA LEU A 220 5.43 0.17 20.45
C LEU A 220 5.79 -1.29 20.13
N PRO A 221 5.08 -2.29 20.71
CA PRO A 221 5.24 -3.67 20.27
C PRO A 221 4.67 -3.84 18.85
N ASP A 222 5.41 -4.52 17.96
CA ASP A 222 4.87 -4.91 16.65
C ASP A 222 3.90 -6.10 16.84
N PRO A 223 2.62 -5.95 16.50
CA PRO A 223 1.64 -7.02 16.68
C PRO A 223 1.70 -8.09 15.58
N THR A 224 2.63 -8.00 14.62
CA THR A 224 2.78 -8.98 13.54
C THR A 224 3.21 -10.33 14.09
N ARG A 225 2.57 -11.37 13.60
CA ARG A 225 3.02 -12.75 13.85
C ARG A 225 4.10 -13.10 12.82
N TYR A 226 5.29 -13.42 13.34
CA TYR A 226 6.41 -13.86 12.54
C TYR A 226 6.52 -15.40 12.54
N VAL A 227 7.11 -15.95 11.49
CA VAL A 227 7.56 -17.34 11.49
C VAL A 227 8.59 -17.45 12.63
N GLU A 228 8.44 -18.42 13.53
CA GLU A 228 9.46 -18.70 14.54
C GLU A 228 10.77 -18.99 13.81
N SER A 229 11.82 -18.23 14.12
CA SER A 229 13.17 -18.61 13.69
C SER A 229 13.45 -19.97 14.32
N GLU A 230 13.65 -21.01 13.52
CA GLU A 230 14.29 -22.22 13.99
C GLU A 230 15.58 -21.76 14.67
N MET A 231 15.61 -21.86 16.01
CA MET A 231 16.87 -21.71 16.73
C MET A 231 17.74 -22.84 16.22
N VAL A 232 18.68 -22.52 15.33
CA VAL A 232 19.76 -23.42 14.95
C VAL A 232 20.48 -23.69 16.26
N GLY A 233 20.14 -24.82 16.86
CA GLY A 233 20.82 -25.33 18.04
C GLY A 233 22.28 -25.57 17.68
N SER A 234 23.11 -24.84 18.38
CA SER A 234 24.56 -25.01 18.44
C SER A 234 24.95 -26.39 18.91
#